data_3be791ad49b4392ab57f2eaea6896144
#
_entry.id   3be791ad49b4392ab57f2eaea6896144
#
_cell.length_a   1.000
_cell.length_b   1.000
_cell.length_c   1.000
_cell.angle_alpha   90.00
_cell.angle_beta   90.00
_cell.angle_gamma   90.00
#
_symmetry.space_group_name_H-M   'P 1'
#
loop_
_entity.id
_entity.type
_entity.pdbx_description
1 polymer ?
#
loop_
_entity_poly.entity_id
_entity_poly.type
_entity_poly.pdbx_seq_one_letter_code
_entity_poly.pdbx_strand_id
1 'polypeptide(L)'
;MPASLDSIVAATRQRLSQRKSRLTSTPISGSRRDSGLGALEAAAAGHTPRGFRTELRRMARGRSAVAVIAELKKASPSRGLIRADFRPAELARDLEQAGAAAFERD
;
A
#
# COMPACT_ATOMS: atom_id res chain seq x y z
N MET A 1 16.42 -12.77 -15.85
CA MET A 1 17.33 -11.96 -15.01
C MET A 1 16.57 -11.36 -13.86
N PRO A 2 17.01 -11.49 -12.65
CA PRO A 2 16.39 -10.79 -11.54
C PRO A 2 16.55 -9.27 -11.74
N ALA A 3 15.50 -8.51 -11.43
CA ALA A 3 15.54 -7.06 -11.53
C ALA A 3 16.58 -6.51 -10.53
N SER A 4 17.47 -5.64 -11.00
CA SER A 4 18.41 -4.94 -10.11
C SER A 4 17.68 -3.83 -9.36
N LEU A 5 18.23 -3.38 -8.22
CA LEU A 5 17.69 -2.25 -7.47
C LEU A 5 17.60 -1.00 -8.37
N ASP A 6 18.60 -0.73 -9.18
CA ASP A 6 18.61 0.42 -10.09
C ASP A 6 17.47 0.37 -11.10
N SER A 7 17.18 -0.82 -11.68
CA SER A 7 16.06 -0.97 -12.61
C SER A 7 14.71 -0.77 -11.94
N ILE A 8 14.55 -1.21 -10.70
CA ILE A 8 13.33 -1.00 -9.91
C ILE A 8 13.14 0.49 -9.59
N VAL A 9 14.20 1.15 -9.16
CA VAL A 9 14.18 2.60 -8.87
C VAL A 9 13.87 3.41 -10.12
N ALA A 10 14.50 3.09 -11.26
CA ALA A 10 14.23 3.76 -12.53
C ALA A 10 12.77 3.63 -12.97
N ALA A 11 12.22 2.41 -12.92
CA ALA A 11 10.82 2.14 -13.25
C ALA A 11 9.86 2.88 -12.30
N THR A 12 10.19 2.97 -11.02
CA THR A 12 9.37 3.69 -10.03
C THR A 12 9.40 5.20 -10.29
N ARG A 13 10.56 5.78 -10.58
CA ARG A 13 10.69 7.19 -10.95
C ARG A 13 9.88 7.53 -12.20
N GLN A 14 9.93 6.68 -13.22
CA GLN A 14 9.15 6.86 -14.44
C GLN A 14 7.65 6.85 -14.17
N ARG A 15 7.14 5.89 -13.39
CA ARG A 15 5.73 5.83 -12.98
C ARG A 15 5.29 7.06 -12.20
N LEU A 16 6.12 7.54 -11.29
CA LEU A 16 5.84 8.76 -10.52
C LEU A 16 5.77 10.00 -11.41
N SER A 17 6.70 10.14 -12.36
CA SER A 17 6.68 11.25 -13.33
C SER A 17 5.42 11.25 -14.17
N GLN A 18 5.00 10.09 -14.68
CA GLN A 18 3.75 9.93 -15.44
C GLN A 18 2.52 10.28 -14.60
N ARG A 19 2.48 9.85 -13.33
CA ARG A 19 1.36 10.19 -12.42
C ARG A 19 1.31 11.69 -12.14
N LYS A 20 2.45 12.32 -11.87
CA LYS A 20 2.53 13.77 -11.67
C LYS A 20 2.02 14.54 -12.89
N SER A 21 2.45 14.17 -14.10
CA SER A 21 2.00 14.80 -15.33
C SER A 21 0.48 14.69 -15.54
N ARG A 22 -0.12 13.54 -15.21
CA ARG A 22 -1.58 13.34 -15.30
C ARG A 22 -2.34 14.22 -14.30
N LEU A 23 -1.83 14.37 -13.09
CA LEU A 23 -2.44 15.23 -12.07
C LEU A 23 -2.37 16.71 -12.42
N THR A 24 -1.33 17.13 -13.16
CA THR A 24 -1.16 18.53 -13.58
C THR A 24 -1.86 18.86 -14.90
N SER A 25 -2.18 17.86 -15.73
CA SER A 25 -2.77 18.04 -17.05
C SER A 25 -4.28 17.95 -17.11
N THR A 26 -4.97 17.69 -16.01
CA THR A 26 -6.43 17.75 -15.98
C THR A 26 -6.85 19.19 -15.70
N PRO A 27 -7.41 19.93 -16.69
CA PRO A 27 -7.95 21.26 -16.43
C PRO A 27 -9.24 21.10 -15.62
N ILE A 28 -9.18 21.31 -14.34
CA ILE A 28 -10.40 21.51 -13.55
C ILE A 28 -10.87 22.93 -13.84
N SER A 29 -11.91 23.00 -14.64
CA SER A 29 -12.62 24.23 -14.92
C SER A 29 -13.11 24.86 -13.60
N GLY A 30 -12.61 26.03 -13.30
CA GLY A 30 -13.15 26.91 -12.28
C GLY A 30 -12.47 26.84 -10.92
N SER A 31 -11.49 27.67 -10.79
CA SER A 31 -10.81 28.12 -9.55
C SER A 31 -9.39 27.65 -9.34
N ARG A 32 -8.58 28.64 -9.01
CA ARG A 32 -7.15 28.55 -8.79
C ARG A 32 -6.79 27.51 -7.75
N ARG A 33 -5.73 26.74 -8.06
CA ARG A 33 -4.90 26.04 -7.09
C ARG A 33 -5.46 24.78 -6.42
N ASP A 34 -6.24 23.96 -7.10
CA ASP A 34 -6.26 22.55 -6.74
C ASP A 34 -5.18 21.81 -7.53
N SER A 35 -3.95 22.02 -7.09
CA SER A 35 -2.90 21.06 -7.37
C SER A 35 -3.39 19.70 -6.89
N GLY A 36 -3.07 18.60 -7.58
CA GLY A 36 -3.45 17.26 -7.14
C GLY A 36 -3.02 16.95 -5.69
N LEU A 37 -2.18 17.78 -5.09
CA LEU A 37 -1.82 17.78 -3.69
C LEU A 37 -3.00 18.16 -2.78
N GLY A 38 -3.78 19.20 -3.12
CA GLY A 38 -4.96 19.60 -2.33
C GLY A 38 -6.03 18.51 -2.27
N ALA A 39 -6.23 17.78 -3.37
CA ALA A 39 -7.14 16.63 -3.40
C ALA A 39 -6.64 15.48 -2.54
N LEU A 40 -5.34 15.22 -2.54
CA LEU A 40 -4.71 14.21 -1.68
C LEU A 40 -4.77 14.59 -0.20
N GLU A 41 -4.53 15.86 0.14
CA GLU A 41 -4.65 16.39 1.50
C GLU A 41 -6.09 16.29 2.01
N ALA A 42 -7.08 16.65 1.19
CA ALA A 42 -8.50 16.50 1.53
C ALA A 42 -8.90 15.03 1.72
N ALA A 43 -8.43 14.13 0.86
CA ALA A 43 -8.66 12.69 1.02
C ALA A 43 -8.00 12.14 2.28
N ALA A 44 -6.79 12.58 2.61
CA ALA A 44 -6.08 12.20 3.83
C ALA A 44 -6.79 12.72 5.09
N ALA A 45 -7.29 13.96 5.05
CA ALA A 45 -8.03 14.55 6.18
C ALA A 45 -9.38 13.83 6.44
N GLY A 46 -10.02 13.32 5.38
CA GLY A 46 -11.25 12.52 5.49
C GLY A 46 -11.01 11.04 5.87
N HIS A 47 -9.76 10.59 5.93
CA HIS A 47 -9.46 9.20 6.24
C HIS A 47 -9.43 8.94 7.74
N THR A 48 -10.21 7.98 8.19
CA THR A 48 -10.14 7.48 9.57
C THR A 48 -9.21 6.28 9.64
N PRO A 49 -8.08 6.37 10.39
CA PRO A 49 -7.17 5.25 10.56
C PRO A 49 -7.86 4.03 11.19
N ARG A 50 -7.60 2.84 10.66
CA ARG A 50 -8.20 1.57 11.12
C ARG A 50 -7.52 0.96 12.33
N GLY A 51 -6.68 1.70 13.02
CA GLY A 51 -6.06 1.27 14.26
C GLY A 51 -4.84 0.36 14.13
N PHE A 52 -4.13 0.38 12.99
CA PHE A 52 -2.93 -0.43 12.73
C PHE A 52 -1.92 -0.39 13.90
N ARG A 53 -1.53 0.79 14.33
CA ARG A 53 -0.59 0.97 15.46
C ARG A 53 -1.13 0.43 16.79
N THR A 54 -2.42 0.66 17.03
CA THR A 54 -3.08 0.23 18.27
C THR A 54 -3.11 -1.29 18.34
N GLU A 55 -3.45 -1.96 17.25
CA GLU A 55 -3.51 -3.41 17.20
C GLU A 55 -2.12 -4.06 17.35
N LEU A 56 -1.12 -3.54 16.66
CA LEU A 56 0.26 -4.02 16.82
C LEU A 56 0.73 -3.89 18.28
N ARG A 57 0.44 -2.77 18.93
CA ARG A 57 0.79 -2.57 20.35
C ARG A 57 0.02 -3.51 21.28
N ARG A 58 -1.25 -3.74 21.01
CA ARG A 58 -2.10 -4.67 21.78
C ARG A 58 -1.54 -6.07 21.72
N MET A 59 -1.22 -6.55 20.54
CA MET A 59 -0.67 -7.90 20.32
C MET A 59 0.74 -8.05 20.92
N ALA A 60 1.60 -7.05 20.74
CA ALA A 60 2.97 -7.07 21.27
C ALA A 60 3.03 -7.06 22.82
N ARG A 61 1.99 -6.58 23.49
CA ARG A 61 1.87 -6.61 24.96
C ARG A 61 1.21 -7.87 25.50
N GLY A 62 0.66 -8.71 24.62
CA GLY A 62 0.00 -9.95 24.97
C GLY A 62 0.98 -11.09 25.29
N ARG A 63 0.44 -12.30 25.46
CA ARG A 63 1.21 -13.52 25.79
C ARG A 63 2.30 -13.86 24.78
N SER A 64 2.13 -13.48 23.52
CA SER A 64 3.10 -13.79 22.43
C SER A 64 4.28 -12.85 22.38
N ALA A 65 4.20 -11.64 22.95
CA ALA A 65 5.22 -10.57 22.83
C ALA A 65 5.64 -10.22 21.40
N VAL A 66 5.02 -10.82 20.38
CA VAL A 66 5.28 -10.62 18.96
C VAL A 66 3.98 -10.28 18.24
N ALA A 67 3.97 -9.19 17.49
CA ALA A 67 2.89 -8.83 16.60
C ALA A 67 3.30 -9.10 15.15
N VAL A 68 2.46 -9.82 14.41
CA VAL A 68 2.74 -10.23 13.03
C VAL A 68 1.99 -9.32 12.06
N ILE A 69 2.70 -8.74 11.12
CA ILE A 69 2.15 -8.07 9.95
C ILE A 69 2.21 -9.06 8.79
N ALA A 70 1.07 -9.39 8.18
CA ALA A 70 1.01 -10.26 7.04
C ALA A 70 0.99 -9.45 5.73
N GLU A 71 1.97 -9.68 4.85
CA GLU A 71 1.99 -9.06 3.53
C GLU A 71 1.27 -9.94 2.51
N LEU A 72 0.30 -9.39 1.80
CA LEU A 72 -0.45 -10.03 0.72
C LEU A 72 0.09 -9.57 -0.62
N LYS A 73 0.86 -10.41 -1.29
CA LYS A 73 1.58 -10.06 -2.52
C LYS A 73 1.30 -11.03 -3.66
N LYS A 74 0.78 -10.53 -4.78
CA LYS A 74 0.54 -11.30 -6.01
C LYS A 74 1.79 -11.49 -6.86
N ALA A 75 2.58 -10.43 -6.98
CA ALA A 75 3.75 -10.37 -7.85
C ALA A 75 4.82 -9.46 -7.24
N SER A 76 6.05 -9.58 -7.67
CA SER A 76 7.14 -8.67 -7.29
C SER A 76 8.02 -8.32 -8.50
N PRO A 77 8.71 -7.17 -8.47
CA PRO A 77 9.62 -6.80 -9.55
C PRO A 77 10.76 -7.80 -9.77
N SER A 78 11.21 -8.48 -8.72
CA SER A 78 12.33 -9.42 -8.76
C SER A 78 11.93 -10.84 -9.17
N ARG A 79 10.71 -11.26 -8.83
CA ARG A 79 10.23 -12.63 -9.08
C ARG A 79 9.09 -12.74 -10.09
N GLY A 80 8.52 -11.61 -10.52
CA GLY A 80 7.33 -11.60 -11.35
C GLY A 80 6.12 -12.14 -10.58
N LEU A 81 5.30 -12.97 -11.22
CA LEU A 81 4.12 -13.57 -10.61
C LEU A 81 4.52 -14.56 -9.51
N ILE A 82 4.08 -14.31 -8.27
CA ILE A 82 4.31 -15.17 -7.11
C ILE A 82 3.15 -16.16 -6.95
N ARG A 83 1.92 -15.67 -7.07
CA ARG A 83 0.71 -16.49 -6.91
C ARG A 83 -0.33 -16.13 -7.97
N ALA A 84 -0.62 -17.06 -8.88
CA ALA A 84 -1.59 -16.87 -9.94
C ALA A 84 -3.02 -16.77 -9.38
N ASP A 85 -3.42 -17.72 -8.55
CA ASP A 85 -4.70 -17.72 -7.82
C ASP A 85 -4.57 -16.85 -6.56
N PHE A 86 -4.63 -15.53 -6.74
CA PHE A 86 -4.50 -14.56 -5.67
C PHE A 86 -5.86 -14.03 -5.23
N ARG A 87 -6.34 -14.55 -4.11
CA ARG A 87 -7.60 -14.16 -3.47
C ARG A 87 -7.32 -13.45 -2.13
N PRO A 88 -7.00 -12.16 -2.17
CA PRO A 88 -6.50 -11.45 -0.97
C PRO A 88 -7.50 -11.40 0.18
N ALA A 89 -8.81 -11.35 -0.11
CA ALA A 89 -9.83 -11.31 0.92
C ALA A 89 -9.94 -12.64 1.70
N GLU A 90 -9.80 -13.77 1.03
CA GLU A 90 -9.80 -15.09 1.67
C GLU A 90 -8.51 -15.29 2.47
N LEU A 91 -7.37 -14.98 1.85
CA LEU A 91 -6.06 -15.06 2.52
C LEU A 91 -5.99 -14.17 3.77
N ALA A 92 -6.55 -12.97 3.72
CA ALA A 92 -6.58 -12.08 4.87
C ALA A 92 -7.38 -12.67 6.03
N ARG A 93 -8.54 -13.29 5.76
CA ARG A 93 -9.34 -13.96 6.79
C ARG A 93 -8.59 -15.13 7.42
N ASP A 94 -7.97 -15.97 6.61
CA ASP A 94 -7.22 -17.13 7.11
C ASP A 94 -6.05 -16.68 7.98
N LEU A 95 -5.31 -15.65 7.56
CA LEU A 95 -4.18 -15.10 8.31
C LEU A 95 -4.63 -14.37 9.59
N GLU A 96 -5.78 -13.69 9.57
CA GLU A 96 -6.39 -13.08 10.76
C GLU A 96 -6.75 -14.15 11.78
N GLN A 97 -7.40 -15.24 11.34
CA GLN A 97 -7.72 -16.38 12.22
C GLN A 97 -6.46 -17.05 12.77
N ALA A 98 -5.39 -17.07 12.00
CA ALA A 98 -4.08 -17.56 12.45
C ALA A 98 -3.33 -16.60 13.39
N GLY A 99 -3.84 -15.39 13.63
CA GLY A 99 -3.31 -14.44 14.60
C GLY A 99 -2.51 -13.28 14.03
N ALA A 100 -2.61 -12.99 12.72
CA ALA A 100 -2.01 -11.78 12.18
C ALA A 100 -2.68 -10.52 12.78
N ALA A 101 -1.85 -9.58 13.21
CA ALA A 101 -2.30 -8.34 13.85
C ALA A 101 -2.69 -7.26 12.83
N ALA A 102 -2.07 -7.27 11.68
CA ALA A 102 -2.28 -6.30 10.61
C ALA A 102 -1.90 -6.88 9.25
N PHE A 103 -2.33 -6.20 8.19
CA PHE A 103 -2.09 -6.60 6.81
C PHE A 103 -1.50 -5.46 6.00
N GLU A 104 -0.60 -5.80 5.11
CA GLU A 104 -0.15 -4.96 4.02
C GLU A 104 -0.53 -5.63 2.70
N ARG A 105 -1.05 -4.87 1.76
CA ARG A 105 -1.38 -5.34 0.42
C ARG A 105 -0.61 -4.52 -0.60
N ASP A 106 0.18 -5.22 -1.36
CA ASP A 106 0.94 -4.70 -2.50
C ASP A 106 0.18 -4.93 -3.83
#